data_b7dbebca57344e2ff67017969c18677e
#
_entry.id   b7dbebca57344e2ff67017969c18677e
#
_cell.length_a   1.000
_cell.length_b   1.000
_cell.length_c   1.000
_cell.angle_alpha   90.00
_cell.angle_beta   90.00
_cell.angle_gamma   90.00
#
_symmetry.space_group_name_H-M   'P 1'
#
loop_
_entity.id
_entity.type
_entity.pdbx_description
1 polymer ?
#
loop_
_entity_poly.entity_id
_entity_poly.type
_entity_poly.pdbx_seq_one_letter_code
_entity_poly.pdbx_strand_id
1 'polypeptide(L)'
;MSYLGRQLNVPASRKELTAAVALSAGNAVLIKSDGKATKPGATLGSEVVVAAVGSSYNVAIFDSSNNKTLVAYQDAGDSDKGKCAVVSVSGTTCTVGSVVEFEAGNISYLEGTFDSNSNKVVLTYRDNGNSSYGTAIVGTISGDSVSFGTPTVFESATTVFTSATFDSSNNKVVIAYADNGNSNYGTAIVGTVSGTGISFGSASVFESANTNSPSATFDSSNNKVVISYRDNGNSSYGTSIVGTVSSTSISFGSATVFESAEVAFVSSTFDTTNNKVVVCYADAGNSNIGTAIVGTVSSTSISFGTAAVFSGSEQGYYSNAAFNPDTGTVGVAYQGGSDVQKFAEGTVSGTGISFGSATTINSSGSYIDLVYDTSADVFVFHVRDAGNSSRPTVLAFDLGTALTSENFIGFAEEDATANGLATIQLGGSVNDKQTSLTAGQTYFVQTDGTIGTTAASPSVTAGTAVSATEILVKG
;
A
#
# COMPACT_ATOMS: atom_id res chain seq x y z
N MET A 1 22.55 -24.68 -59.33
CA MET A 1 22.89 -23.32 -58.86
C MET A 1 22.47 -23.22 -57.43
N SER A 2 23.49 -23.18 -56.54
CA SER A 2 23.29 -23.10 -55.11
C SER A 2 23.03 -21.61 -54.74
N TYR A 3 21.86 -21.31 -54.26
CA TYR A 3 21.59 -20.01 -53.64
C TYR A 3 22.28 -19.99 -52.27
N LEU A 4 23.43 -19.35 -52.22
CA LEU A 4 24.03 -18.94 -50.95
C LEU A 4 23.12 -17.87 -50.32
N GLY A 5 22.34 -18.23 -49.30
CA GLY A 5 21.61 -17.32 -48.46
C GLY A 5 22.60 -16.36 -47.84
N ARG A 6 22.52 -15.08 -48.24
CA ARG A 6 23.20 -13.98 -47.56
C ARG A 6 22.61 -13.90 -46.15
N GLN A 7 23.38 -14.28 -45.14
CA GLN A 7 23.07 -13.87 -43.77
C GLN A 7 23.06 -12.34 -43.79
N LEU A 8 21.90 -11.77 -43.58
CA LEU A 8 21.77 -10.33 -43.27
C LEU A 8 22.44 -10.15 -41.90
N ASN A 9 23.70 -9.68 -41.91
CA ASN A 9 24.34 -9.11 -40.71
C ASN A 9 23.68 -7.79 -40.43
N VAL A 10 22.48 -7.82 -39.82
CA VAL A 10 21.89 -6.62 -39.21
C VAL A 10 22.64 -6.46 -37.91
N PRO A 11 23.34 -5.33 -37.68
CA PRO A 11 23.95 -5.09 -36.38
C PRO A 11 22.82 -5.10 -35.33
N ALA A 12 22.94 -6.02 -34.37
CA ALA A 12 21.97 -6.09 -33.29
C ALA A 12 21.96 -4.73 -32.55
N SER A 13 20.89 -3.98 -32.70
CA SER A 13 20.70 -2.76 -31.93
C SER A 13 20.36 -3.17 -30.50
N ARG A 14 21.28 -2.90 -29.59
CA ARG A 14 21.17 -3.27 -28.18
C ARG A 14 21.33 -2.04 -27.29
N LYS A 15 20.63 -2.07 -26.16
CA LYS A 15 20.72 -1.06 -25.13
C LYS A 15 20.76 -1.71 -23.76
N GLU A 16 21.69 -1.31 -22.92
CA GLU A 16 21.67 -1.66 -21.51
C GLU A 16 20.88 -0.62 -20.73
N LEU A 17 19.93 -1.09 -19.90
CA LEU A 17 19.10 -0.29 -19.01
C LEU A 17 19.03 -0.98 -17.65
N THR A 18 18.86 -0.19 -16.58
CA THR A 18 18.55 -0.76 -15.27
C THR A 18 17.14 -1.34 -15.31
N ALA A 19 16.97 -2.57 -14.89
CA ALA A 19 15.66 -3.22 -14.81
C ALA A 19 14.92 -2.74 -13.54
N ALA A 20 13.70 -2.25 -13.68
CA ALA A 20 12.84 -1.91 -12.54
C ALA A 20 12.34 -3.17 -11.82
N VAL A 21 12.05 -4.22 -12.60
CA VAL A 21 11.60 -5.54 -12.12
C VAL A 21 12.48 -6.63 -12.72
N ALA A 22 12.39 -7.87 -12.20
CA ALA A 22 13.06 -8.99 -12.82
C ALA A 22 12.51 -9.24 -14.24
N LEU A 23 13.40 -9.36 -15.21
CA LEU A 23 13.11 -9.66 -16.61
C LEU A 23 13.63 -11.04 -16.95
N SER A 24 12.88 -11.81 -17.71
CA SER A 24 13.36 -13.05 -18.31
C SER A 24 13.68 -12.83 -19.78
N ALA A 25 14.64 -13.59 -20.30
CA ALA A 25 14.97 -13.58 -21.72
C ALA A 25 13.70 -13.76 -22.57
N GLY A 26 13.51 -12.91 -23.58
CA GLY A 26 12.31 -12.90 -24.43
C GLY A 26 11.13 -12.10 -23.91
N ASN A 27 11.16 -11.55 -22.70
CA ASN A 27 10.09 -10.64 -22.25
C ASN A 27 10.02 -9.40 -23.14
N ALA A 28 8.81 -8.96 -23.48
CA ALA A 28 8.59 -7.63 -24.05
C ALA A 28 8.95 -6.57 -23.02
N VAL A 29 9.76 -5.58 -23.43
CA VAL A 29 10.31 -4.57 -22.54
C VAL A 29 9.72 -3.21 -22.84
N LEU A 30 9.23 -2.55 -21.80
CA LEU A 30 8.78 -1.17 -21.80
C LEU A 30 9.81 -0.28 -21.12
N ILE A 31 9.74 1.02 -21.41
CA ILE A 31 10.50 2.03 -20.69
C ILE A 31 9.56 2.80 -19.75
N LYS A 32 9.95 2.94 -18.47
CA LYS A 32 9.27 3.77 -17.47
C LYS A 32 9.69 5.24 -17.63
N SER A 33 8.94 6.14 -17.01
CA SER A 33 9.22 7.58 -17.00
C SER A 33 10.57 7.93 -16.37
N ASP A 34 11.08 7.09 -15.45
CA ASP A 34 12.41 7.21 -14.83
C ASP A 34 13.56 6.65 -15.70
N GLY A 35 13.25 6.13 -16.89
CA GLY A 35 14.20 5.56 -17.84
C GLY A 35 14.62 4.11 -17.56
N LYS A 36 14.02 3.43 -16.58
CA LYS A 36 14.27 2.01 -16.32
C LYS A 36 13.48 1.09 -17.26
N ALA A 37 14.04 -0.09 -17.50
CA ALA A 37 13.35 -1.15 -18.24
C ALA A 37 12.38 -1.90 -17.34
N THR A 38 11.18 -2.19 -17.85
CA THR A 38 10.15 -2.98 -17.17
C THR A 38 9.42 -3.86 -18.17
N LYS A 39 8.49 -4.68 -17.71
CA LYS A 39 7.59 -5.46 -18.56
C LYS A 39 6.14 -5.00 -18.39
N PRO A 40 5.27 -5.22 -19.38
CA PRO A 40 3.83 -5.03 -19.20
C PRO A 40 3.24 -5.93 -18.13
N GLY A 41 2.16 -5.47 -17.52
CA GLY A 41 1.36 -6.26 -16.57
C GLY A 41 1.86 -6.21 -15.14
N ALA A 42 0.92 -6.39 -14.23
CA ALA A 42 1.19 -6.42 -12.80
C ALA A 42 1.96 -7.69 -12.38
N THR A 43 2.77 -7.57 -11.34
CA THR A 43 3.57 -8.68 -10.81
C THR A 43 3.39 -8.77 -9.30
N LEU A 44 2.87 -9.90 -8.82
CA LEU A 44 2.83 -10.23 -7.40
C LEU A 44 4.12 -10.97 -7.02
N GLY A 45 4.82 -10.47 -6.01
CA GLY A 45 6.01 -11.12 -5.46
C GLY A 45 5.67 -12.36 -4.65
N SER A 46 6.70 -13.13 -4.31
CA SER A 46 6.55 -14.28 -3.42
C SER A 46 6.29 -13.84 -1.99
N GLU A 47 5.47 -14.60 -1.30
CA GLU A 47 5.23 -14.44 0.13
C GLU A 47 6.50 -14.74 0.93
N VAL A 48 6.82 -13.87 1.89
CA VAL A 48 7.96 -14.03 2.80
C VAL A 48 7.46 -13.96 4.24
N VAL A 49 7.66 -15.06 4.97
CA VAL A 49 7.29 -15.15 6.39
C VAL A 49 8.20 -14.26 7.23
N VAL A 50 7.63 -13.35 8.01
CA VAL A 50 8.36 -12.47 8.93
C VAL A 50 8.86 -13.24 10.15
N ALA A 51 7.99 -14.08 10.72
CA ALA A 51 8.31 -14.93 11.87
C ALA A 51 7.47 -16.22 11.85
N ALA A 52 8.02 -17.30 12.42
CA ALA A 52 7.35 -18.60 12.47
C ALA A 52 6.36 -18.71 13.65
N VAL A 53 5.55 -17.68 13.85
CA VAL A 53 4.57 -17.53 14.95
C VAL A 53 3.25 -17.03 14.39
N GLY A 54 2.15 -17.22 15.13
CA GLY A 54 0.88 -16.57 14.78
C GLY A 54 0.92 -15.07 15.06
N SER A 55 0.24 -14.26 14.25
CA SER A 55 0.17 -12.81 14.44
C SER A 55 -1.26 -12.27 14.48
N SER A 56 -1.40 -11.06 15.02
CA SER A 56 -2.60 -10.23 14.95
C SER A 56 -2.18 -8.75 14.90
N TYR A 57 -3.10 -7.86 14.55
CA TYR A 57 -2.83 -6.43 14.44
C TYR A 57 -1.57 -6.13 13.62
N ASN A 58 -1.53 -6.67 12.41
CA ASN A 58 -0.42 -6.48 11.48
C ASN A 58 -0.44 -5.04 10.94
N VAL A 59 0.71 -4.37 10.99
CA VAL A 59 0.91 -2.98 10.56
C VAL A 59 2.14 -2.89 9.67
N ALA A 60 2.07 -2.07 8.63
CA ALA A 60 3.19 -1.72 7.76
C ALA A 60 3.40 -0.19 7.76
N ILE A 61 4.64 0.26 7.79
CA ILE A 61 4.99 1.69 7.77
C ILE A 61 6.18 1.88 6.84
N PHE A 62 6.02 2.69 5.80
CA PHE A 62 7.12 3.01 4.89
C PHE A 62 7.94 4.18 5.43
N ASP A 63 9.22 3.93 5.69
CA ASP A 63 10.25 4.93 6.01
C ASP A 63 10.91 5.41 4.72
N SER A 64 10.47 6.55 4.22
CA SER A 64 10.99 7.16 2.99
C SER A 64 12.41 7.71 3.12
N SER A 65 12.95 7.86 4.34
CA SER A 65 14.32 8.31 4.57
C SER A 65 15.34 7.20 4.37
N ASN A 66 14.98 5.98 4.75
CA ASN A 66 15.82 4.80 4.64
C ASN A 66 15.41 3.89 3.48
N ASN A 67 14.29 4.18 2.80
CA ASN A 67 13.69 3.33 1.77
C ASN A 67 13.46 1.90 2.30
N LYS A 68 12.77 1.81 3.43
CA LYS A 68 12.49 0.56 4.14
C LYS A 68 11.06 0.55 4.62
N THR A 69 10.47 -0.63 4.72
CA THR A 69 9.19 -0.82 5.37
C THR A 69 9.40 -1.47 6.72
N LEU A 70 8.90 -0.86 7.80
CA LEU A 70 8.74 -1.52 9.08
C LEU A 70 7.44 -2.30 9.07
N VAL A 71 7.50 -3.59 9.40
CA VAL A 71 6.32 -4.41 9.67
C VAL A 71 6.27 -4.75 11.15
N ALA A 72 5.14 -4.49 11.80
CA ALA A 72 4.95 -4.72 13.23
C ALA A 72 3.70 -5.56 13.47
N TYR A 73 3.70 -6.38 14.52
CA TYR A 73 2.62 -7.30 14.82
C TYR A 73 2.58 -7.67 16.31
N GLN A 74 1.43 -8.14 16.76
CA GLN A 74 1.26 -8.84 18.02
C GLN A 74 1.67 -10.30 17.82
N ASP A 75 2.62 -10.80 18.62
CA ASP A 75 3.11 -12.19 18.56
C ASP A 75 2.27 -13.10 19.45
N ALA A 76 1.30 -13.79 18.85
CA ALA A 76 0.43 -14.72 19.56
C ALA A 76 1.17 -15.96 20.11
N GLY A 77 2.37 -16.25 19.62
CA GLY A 77 3.23 -17.34 20.11
C GLY A 77 4.08 -16.98 21.32
N ASP A 78 4.21 -15.67 21.63
CA ASP A 78 5.04 -15.16 22.73
C ASP A 78 4.23 -14.21 23.63
N SER A 79 3.11 -14.69 24.16
CA SER A 79 2.26 -13.95 25.11
C SER A 79 1.72 -12.62 24.59
N ASP A 80 1.47 -12.54 23.29
CA ASP A 80 0.92 -11.36 22.62
C ASP A 80 1.80 -10.11 22.70
N LYS A 81 3.12 -10.29 22.79
CA LYS A 81 4.11 -9.20 22.79
C LYS A 81 4.11 -8.40 21.49
N GLY A 82 4.62 -7.19 21.58
CA GLY A 82 4.84 -6.35 20.41
C GLY A 82 6.17 -6.65 19.72
N LYS A 83 6.15 -7.11 18.47
CA LYS A 83 7.35 -7.41 17.66
C LYS A 83 7.28 -6.75 16.28
N CYS A 84 8.45 -6.53 15.71
CA CYS A 84 8.57 -5.95 14.37
C CYS A 84 9.84 -6.43 13.66
N ALA A 85 9.88 -6.20 12.34
CA ALA A 85 11.08 -6.38 11.53
C ALA A 85 11.14 -5.30 10.44
N VAL A 86 12.35 -5.00 9.98
CA VAL A 86 12.58 -4.11 8.83
C VAL A 86 12.57 -4.95 7.56
N VAL A 87 11.85 -4.49 6.55
CA VAL A 87 11.76 -5.13 5.23
C VAL A 87 12.43 -4.24 4.20
N SER A 88 13.32 -4.83 3.42
CA SER A 88 13.92 -4.23 2.23
C SER A 88 13.21 -4.78 1.01
N VAL A 89 12.86 -3.90 0.07
CA VAL A 89 12.15 -4.29 -1.17
C VAL A 89 13.03 -3.99 -2.37
N SER A 90 13.10 -4.94 -3.31
CA SER A 90 13.79 -4.77 -4.59
C SER A 90 12.94 -5.39 -5.70
N GLY A 91 12.35 -4.54 -6.54
CA GLY A 91 11.23 -4.94 -7.39
C GLY A 91 10.11 -5.52 -6.53
N THR A 92 9.68 -6.76 -6.78
CA THR A 92 8.68 -7.45 -5.96
C THR A 92 9.28 -8.43 -4.94
N THR A 93 10.60 -8.41 -4.73
CA THR A 93 11.28 -9.29 -3.77
C THR A 93 11.41 -8.59 -2.43
N CYS A 94 10.80 -9.16 -1.39
CA CYS A 94 10.94 -8.72 -0.01
C CYS A 94 12.07 -9.48 0.70
N THR A 95 12.89 -8.77 1.47
CA THR A 95 13.91 -9.35 2.36
C THR A 95 13.65 -8.86 3.77
N VAL A 96 13.44 -9.77 4.69
CA VAL A 96 13.09 -9.46 6.09
C VAL A 96 14.36 -9.48 6.94
N GLY A 97 14.59 -8.40 7.70
CA GLY A 97 15.67 -8.29 8.68
C GLY A 97 15.38 -9.06 9.96
N SER A 98 16.18 -8.82 10.99
CA SER A 98 15.99 -9.46 12.29
C SER A 98 14.72 -8.97 12.97
N VAL A 99 13.97 -9.89 13.60
CA VAL A 99 12.82 -9.55 14.44
C VAL A 99 13.32 -8.88 15.73
N VAL A 100 12.69 -7.76 16.08
CA VAL A 100 12.96 -6.97 17.28
C VAL A 100 11.69 -6.89 18.13
N GLU A 101 11.81 -7.09 19.44
CA GLU A 101 10.75 -6.84 20.41
C GLU A 101 10.72 -5.35 20.77
N PHE A 102 9.58 -4.68 20.62
CA PHE A 102 9.41 -3.28 21.02
C PHE A 102 8.59 -3.16 22.31
N GLU A 103 7.79 -4.18 22.65
CA GLU A 103 7.02 -4.22 23.89
C GLU A 103 7.01 -5.66 24.45
N ALA A 104 7.44 -5.78 25.70
CA ALA A 104 7.54 -7.07 26.41
C ALA A 104 6.22 -7.52 27.03
N GLY A 105 5.25 -6.61 27.12
CA GLY A 105 3.90 -6.87 27.58
C GLY A 105 2.98 -7.30 26.43
N ASN A 106 1.80 -7.82 26.79
CA ASN A 106 0.73 -8.08 25.84
C ASN A 106 0.22 -6.75 25.26
N ILE A 107 0.11 -6.67 23.94
CA ILE A 107 -0.43 -5.50 23.23
C ILE A 107 -1.70 -5.82 22.46
N SER A 108 -2.42 -4.79 22.03
CA SER A 108 -3.49 -4.88 21.01
C SER A 108 -3.74 -3.51 20.36
N TYR A 109 -4.53 -3.49 19.30
CA TYR A 109 -4.84 -2.27 18.53
C TYR A 109 -3.58 -1.53 18.11
N LEU A 110 -2.62 -2.28 17.56
CA LEU A 110 -1.36 -1.75 17.05
C LEU A 110 -1.60 -0.97 15.76
N GLU A 111 -1.00 0.21 15.69
CA GLU A 111 -0.97 1.10 14.54
C GLU A 111 0.33 1.90 14.52
N GLY A 112 0.56 2.71 13.48
CA GLY A 112 1.72 3.56 13.46
C GLY A 112 1.81 4.50 12.28
N THR A 113 2.83 5.36 12.32
CA THR A 113 3.09 6.34 11.26
C THR A 113 4.58 6.64 11.14
N PHE A 114 4.98 7.22 10.03
CA PHE A 114 6.34 7.71 9.81
C PHE A 114 6.41 9.23 9.96
N ASP A 115 7.20 9.70 10.93
CA ASP A 115 7.56 11.11 11.09
C ASP A 115 8.74 11.44 10.16
N SER A 116 8.44 11.98 8.99
CA SER A 116 9.43 12.34 7.98
C SER A 116 10.31 13.53 8.37
N ASN A 117 9.92 14.33 9.36
CA ASN A 117 10.74 15.44 9.86
C ASN A 117 11.88 14.95 10.77
N SER A 118 11.59 13.98 11.63
CA SER A 118 12.56 13.41 12.57
C SER A 118 13.21 12.14 12.03
N ASN A 119 12.72 11.60 10.91
CA ASN A 119 13.11 10.30 10.35
C ASN A 119 12.91 9.17 11.38
N LYS A 120 11.72 9.10 11.93
CA LYS A 120 11.34 8.12 12.96
C LYS A 120 10.04 7.42 12.61
N VAL A 121 9.95 6.17 12.96
CA VAL A 121 8.67 5.46 13.03
C VAL A 121 8.07 5.65 14.43
N VAL A 122 6.77 5.82 14.49
CA VAL A 122 6.03 5.90 15.76
C VAL A 122 5.00 4.80 15.75
N LEU A 123 5.10 3.84 16.66
CA LEU A 123 4.09 2.82 16.89
C LEU A 123 3.18 3.25 18.04
N THR A 124 1.88 3.00 17.91
CA THR A 124 0.85 3.26 18.92
C THR A 124 0.09 1.97 19.19
N TYR A 125 -0.18 1.67 20.44
CA TYR A 125 -0.84 0.45 20.83
C TYR A 125 -1.53 0.59 22.18
N ARG A 126 -2.44 -0.33 22.46
CA ARG A 126 -2.92 -0.57 23.82
C ARG A 126 -1.95 -1.49 24.52
N ASP A 127 -1.39 -1.03 25.61
CA ASP A 127 -0.51 -1.81 26.47
C ASP A 127 -1.33 -2.56 27.52
N ASN A 128 -1.69 -3.80 27.23
CA ASN A 128 -2.47 -4.65 28.12
C ASN A 128 -1.67 -5.04 29.39
N GLY A 129 -0.33 -5.02 29.30
CA GLY A 129 0.57 -5.23 30.43
C GLY A 129 0.58 -4.06 31.40
N ASN A 130 0.18 -2.86 30.94
CA ASN A 130 0.12 -1.63 31.71
C ASN A 130 -1.32 -1.11 31.82
N SER A 131 -2.22 -1.87 32.41
CA SER A 131 -3.62 -1.49 32.64
C SER A 131 -4.42 -1.14 31.38
N SER A 132 -4.03 -1.63 30.21
CA SER A 132 -4.62 -1.35 28.91
C SER A 132 -4.51 0.12 28.49
N TYR A 133 -3.50 0.83 28.94
CA TYR A 133 -3.23 2.23 28.62
C TYR A 133 -2.84 2.41 27.15
N GLY A 134 -3.20 3.55 26.59
CA GLY A 134 -2.73 3.99 25.29
C GLY A 134 -1.27 4.40 25.34
N THR A 135 -0.41 3.69 24.62
CA THR A 135 1.05 3.85 24.66
C THR A 135 1.61 4.08 23.26
N ALA A 136 2.64 4.90 23.16
CA ALA A 136 3.39 5.10 21.93
C ALA A 136 4.88 4.90 22.15
N ILE A 137 5.59 4.41 21.12
CA ILE A 137 7.02 4.21 21.15
C ILE A 137 7.66 4.70 19.86
N VAL A 138 8.85 5.31 19.97
CA VAL A 138 9.58 5.89 18.82
C VAL A 138 10.70 4.97 18.41
N GLY A 139 10.71 4.56 17.13
CA GLY A 139 11.71 3.70 16.52
C GLY A 139 12.63 4.47 15.56
N THR A 140 13.89 4.03 15.50
CA THR A 140 14.89 4.50 14.54
C THR A 140 15.34 3.33 13.69
N ILE A 141 15.07 3.38 12.40
CA ILE A 141 15.56 2.38 11.43
C ILE A 141 17.01 2.73 11.06
N SER A 142 17.85 1.71 11.00
CA SER A 142 19.23 1.81 10.55
C SER A 142 19.63 0.50 9.85
N GLY A 143 19.86 0.56 8.54
CA GLY A 143 20.04 -0.63 7.72
C GLY A 143 18.81 -1.53 7.77
N ASP A 144 19.00 -2.80 8.09
CA ASP A 144 17.92 -3.80 8.17
C ASP A 144 17.49 -4.08 9.63
N SER A 145 17.67 -3.12 10.52
CA SER A 145 17.29 -3.21 11.93
C SER A 145 16.61 -1.93 12.42
N VAL A 146 15.89 -2.04 13.54
CA VAL A 146 15.25 -0.91 14.22
C VAL A 146 15.62 -0.93 15.70
N SER A 147 15.79 0.24 16.29
CA SER A 147 15.97 0.44 17.72
C SER A 147 14.90 1.36 18.28
N PHE A 148 14.45 1.13 19.50
CA PHE A 148 13.37 1.87 20.12
C PHE A 148 13.84 2.69 21.30
N GLY A 149 13.16 3.82 21.55
CA GLY A 149 13.28 4.60 22.76
C GLY A 149 12.41 4.03 23.89
N THR A 150 12.10 4.87 24.89
CA THR A 150 11.24 4.47 26.01
C THR A 150 9.76 4.66 25.62
N PRO A 151 8.88 3.66 25.85
CA PRO A 151 7.44 3.81 25.68
C PRO A 151 6.89 4.97 26.50
N THR A 152 5.93 5.70 25.94
CA THR A 152 5.29 6.86 26.58
C THR A 152 3.78 6.69 26.54
N VAL A 153 3.14 6.73 27.72
CA VAL A 153 1.68 6.68 27.83
C VAL A 153 1.08 7.99 27.32
N PHE A 154 0.15 7.91 26.36
CA PHE A 154 -0.62 9.06 25.87
C PHE A 154 -2.01 9.12 26.50
N GLU A 155 -2.54 7.96 26.94
CA GLU A 155 -3.84 7.88 27.64
C GLU A 155 -3.73 6.91 28.81
N SER A 156 -4.04 7.41 30.02
CA SER A 156 -3.95 6.63 31.27
C SER A 156 -5.30 5.97 31.65
N ALA A 157 -6.07 5.62 30.61
CA ALA A 157 -7.25 4.79 30.72
C ALA A 157 -7.21 3.71 29.62
N THR A 158 -8.13 2.75 29.67
CA THR A 158 -8.24 1.72 28.64
C THR A 158 -8.52 2.39 27.30
N THR A 159 -7.65 2.10 26.32
CA THR A 159 -7.71 2.65 24.96
C THR A 159 -8.04 1.53 23.98
N VAL A 160 -8.88 1.81 22.99
CA VAL A 160 -9.21 0.85 21.91
C VAL A 160 -9.16 1.55 20.55
N PHE A 161 -8.87 0.80 19.49
CA PHE A 161 -8.86 1.29 18.12
C PHE A 161 -7.97 2.52 17.93
N THR A 162 -6.68 2.39 18.09
CA THR A 162 -5.74 3.50 17.79
C THR A 162 -5.56 3.69 16.28
N SER A 163 -5.31 4.92 15.86
CA SER A 163 -4.87 5.25 14.51
C SER A 163 -3.92 6.45 14.58
N ALA A 164 -2.85 6.46 13.80
CA ALA A 164 -1.84 7.51 13.84
C ALA A 164 -1.55 8.08 12.46
N THR A 165 -1.39 9.40 12.38
CA THR A 165 -0.93 10.10 11.16
C THR A 165 0.10 11.16 11.50
N PHE A 166 0.95 11.50 10.52
CA PHE A 166 1.95 12.55 10.66
C PHE A 166 1.51 13.83 9.94
N ASP A 167 1.30 14.88 10.69
CA ASP A 167 1.09 16.25 10.18
C ASP A 167 2.45 16.88 9.86
N SER A 168 2.83 16.80 8.59
CA SER A 168 4.12 17.32 8.10
C SER A 168 4.20 18.84 8.10
N SER A 169 3.07 19.56 8.17
CA SER A 169 3.04 21.02 8.23
C SER A 169 3.41 21.57 9.60
N ASN A 170 2.99 20.86 10.65
CA ASN A 170 3.26 21.24 12.03
C ASN A 170 4.36 20.38 12.68
N ASN A 171 4.85 19.35 11.96
CA ASN A 171 5.78 18.34 12.46
C ASN A 171 5.25 17.68 13.74
N LYS A 172 4.06 17.13 13.66
CA LYS A 172 3.34 16.49 14.78
C LYS A 172 2.79 15.13 14.39
N VAL A 173 2.79 14.23 15.33
CA VAL A 173 2.03 12.98 15.26
C VAL A 173 0.65 13.22 15.87
N VAL A 174 -0.40 12.86 15.17
CA VAL A 174 -1.77 12.89 15.70
C VAL A 174 -2.24 11.46 15.87
N ILE A 175 -2.68 11.13 17.08
CA ILE A 175 -3.23 9.81 17.44
C ILE A 175 -4.71 9.98 17.71
N ALA A 176 -5.55 9.28 16.95
CA ALA A 176 -6.99 9.16 17.21
C ALA A 176 -7.28 7.80 17.86
N TYR A 177 -8.18 7.76 18.81
CA TYR A 177 -8.54 6.55 19.55
C TYR A 177 -9.92 6.63 20.17
N ALA A 178 -10.48 5.50 20.54
CA ALA A 178 -11.67 5.47 21.41
C ALA A 178 -11.23 5.34 22.86
N ASP A 179 -11.58 6.35 23.67
CA ASP A 179 -11.25 6.42 25.10
C ASP A 179 -12.29 5.65 25.92
N ASN A 180 -11.97 4.39 26.23
CA ASN A 180 -12.88 3.55 27.04
C ASN A 180 -13.03 4.06 28.47
N GLY A 181 -12.03 4.80 28.99
CA GLY A 181 -12.13 5.49 30.28
C GLY A 181 -13.16 6.61 30.27
N ASN A 182 -13.50 7.11 29.09
CA ASN A 182 -14.50 8.16 28.86
C ASN A 182 -15.64 7.66 27.94
N SER A 183 -16.25 6.54 28.28
CA SER A 183 -17.42 5.97 27.57
C SER A 183 -17.17 5.65 26.06
N ASN A 184 -15.95 5.33 25.69
CA ASN A 184 -15.49 5.13 24.31
C ASN A 184 -15.67 6.38 23.42
N TYR A 185 -15.57 7.57 23.97
CA TYR A 185 -15.61 8.79 23.17
C TYR A 185 -14.44 8.84 22.19
N GLY A 186 -14.72 9.33 20.99
CA GLY A 186 -13.70 9.58 19.99
C GLY A 186 -12.78 10.71 20.44
N THR A 187 -11.52 10.39 20.70
CA THR A 187 -10.53 11.31 21.27
C THR A 187 -9.29 11.36 20.40
N ALA A 188 -8.66 12.52 20.30
CA ALA A 188 -7.37 12.64 19.61
C ALA A 188 -6.37 13.44 20.48
N ILE A 189 -5.09 13.11 20.30
CA ILE A 189 -3.98 13.74 21.01
C ILE A 189 -2.83 14.05 20.06
N VAL A 190 -2.12 15.16 20.32
CA VAL A 190 -1.00 15.63 19.49
C VAL A 190 0.31 15.33 20.18
N GLY A 191 1.17 14.58 19.49
CA GLY A 191 2.51 14.22 19.93
C GLY A 191 3.62 15.01 19.23
N THR A 192 4.70 15.26 19.94
CA THR A 192 5.93 15.85 19.39
C THR A 192 7.08 14.89 19.60
N VAL A 193 7.66 14.37 18.52
CA VAL A 193 8.84 13.51 18.56
C VAL A 193 10.09 14.36 18.80
N SER A 194 10.95 13.90 19.69
CA SER A 194 12.26 14.52 19.97
C SER A 194 13.28 13.43 20.31
N GLY A 195 14.28 13.28 19.46
CA GLY A 195 15.24 12.19 19.59
C GLY A 195 14.58 10.83 19.45
N THR A 196 14.59 10.02 20.51
CA THR A 196 13.94 8.70 20.57
C THR A 196 12.70 8.69 21.48
N GLY A 197 12.22 9.86 21.88
CA GLY A 197 11.03 10.01 22.71
C GLY A 197 9.92 10.77 22.02
N ILE A 198 8.72 10.70 22.59
CA ILE A 198 7.55 11.49 22.19
C ILE A 198 6.93 12.11 23.43
N SER A 199 6.46 13.36 23.31
CA SER A 199 5.71 14.06 24.35
C SER A 199 4.36 14.48 23.82
N PHE A 200 3.34 14.48 24.67
CA PHE A 200 1.96 14.74 24.28
C PHE A 200 1.42 16.04 24.87
N GLY A 201 0.53 16.69 24.13
CA GLY A 201 -0.29 17.78 24.62
C GLY A 201 -1.53 17.28 25.35
N SER A 202 -2.57 18.12 25.41
CA SER A 202 -3.86 17.71 25.97
C SER A 202 -4.71 16.97 24.95
N ALA A 203 -5.36 15.90 25.36
CA ALA A 203 -6.34 15.18 24.55
C ALA A 203 -7.57 16.07 24.27
N SER A 204 -8.16 15.88 23.09
CA SER A 204 -9.35 16.60 22.63
C SER A 204 -10.40 15.61 22.12
N VAL A 205 -11.61 15.67 22.66
CA VAL A 205 -12.73 14.85 22.20
C VAL A 205 -13.23 15.38 20.86
N PHE A 206 -13.28 14.51 19.85
CA PHE A 206 -13.86 14.83 18.54
C PHE A 206 -15.29 14.28 18.37
N GLU A 207 -15.64 13.25 19.14
CA GLU A 207 -16.98 12.67 19.17
C GLU A 207 -17.38 12.32 20.62
N SER A 208 -18.45 12.92 21.11
CA SER A 208 -18.96 12.70 22.47
C SER A 208 -19.95 11.53 22.56
N ALA A 209 -19.74 10.51 21.75
CA ALA A 209 -20.45 9.25 21.75
C ALA A 209 -19.48 8.09 21.53
N ASN A 210 -19.97 6.86 21.68
CA ASN A 210 -19.17 5.67 21.43
C ASN A 210 -18.69 5.64 19.97
N THR A 211 -17.38 5.63 19.79
CA THR A 211 -16.68 5.63 18.51
C THR A 211 -15.97 4.30 18.28
N ASN A 212 -15.93 3.83 17.04
CA ASN A 212 -15.25 2.61 16.66
C ASN A 212 -14.41 2.82 15.38
N SER A 213 -13.29 2.11 15.27
CA SER A 213 -12.41 2.09 14.09
C SER A 213 -12.10 3.48 13.54
N PRO A 214 -11.59 4.44 14.35
CA PRO A 214 -11.12 5.70 13.80
C PRO A 214 -9.95 5.46 12.86
N SER A 215 -9.91 6.21 11.77
CA SER A 215 -8.81 6.26 10.81
C SER A 215 -8.44 7.72 10.57
N ALA A 216 -7.21 8.08 10.93
CA ALA A 216 -6.67 9.42 10.80
C ALA A 216 -5.79 9.53 9.56
N THR A 217 -6.02 10.54 8.72
CA THR A 217 -5.16 10.86 7.58
C THR A 217 -4.86 12.34 7.52
N PHE A 218 -3.69 12.70 6.98
CA PHE A 218 -3.27 14.10 6.86
C PHE A 218 -3.49 14.62 5.45
N ASP A 219 -4.36 15.61 5.31
CA ASP A 219 -4.54 16.40 4.08
C ASP A 219 -3.47 17.50 4.01
N SER A 220 -2.40 17.22 3.27
CA SER A 220 -1.27 18.13 3.10
C SER A 220 -1.61 19.37 2.28
N SER A 221 -2.69 19.35 1.48
CA SER A 221 -3.12 20.50 0.68
C SER A 221 -3.81 21.59 1.49
N ASN A 222 -4.56 21.18 2.52
CA ASN A 222 -5.29 22.08 3.42
C ASN A 222 -4.64 22.20 4.81
N ASN A 223 -3.58 21.41 5.07
CA ASN A 223 -2.94 21.31 6.39
C ASN A 223 -3.96 20.94 7.48
N LYS A 224 -4.68 19.86 7.25
CA LYS A 224 -5.72 19.35 8.14
C LYS A 224 -5.55 17.86 8.40
N VAL A 225 -5.97 17.45 9.58
CA VAL A 225 -6.14 16.02 9.89
C VAL A 225 -7.61 15.68 9.71
N VAL A 226 -7.90 14.66 8.93
CA VAL A 226 -9.25 14.11 8.78
C VAL A 226 -9.32 12.82 9.57
N ILE A 227 -10.30 12.69 10.45
CA ILE A 227 -10.59 11.46 11.19
C ILE A 227 -11.91 10.92 10.68
N SER A 228 -11.88 9.72 10.09
CA SER A 228 -13.07 8.99 9.64
C SER A 228 -13.34 7.84 10.60
N TYR A 229 -14.59 7.61 10.98
CA TYR A 229 -14.92 6.66 12.04
C TYR A 229 -16.35 6.14 11.91
N ARG A 230 -16.62 5.02 12.58
CA ARG A 230 -17.96 4.53 12.83
C ARG A 230 -18.50 5.21 14.08
N ASP A 231 -19.59 5.97 13.93
CA ASP A 231 -20.29 6.66 15.00
C ASP A 231 -21.41 5.78 15.58
N ASN A 232 -21.08 5.05 16.66
CA ASN A 232 -22.06 4.18 17.31
C ASN A 232 -23.15 5.00 18.05
N GLY A 233 -22.88 6.28 18.33
CA GLY A 233 -23.89 7.19 18.90
C GLY A 233 -24.93 7.62 17.87
N ASN A 234 -24.61 7.52 16.59
CA ASN A 234 -25.49 7.85 15.47
C ASN A 234 -25.78 6.61 14.59
N SER A 235 -26.37 5.58 15.17
CA SER A 235 -26.75 4.34 14.45
C SER A 235 -25.61 3.63 13.72
N SER A 236 -24.38 3.79 14.19
CA SER A 236 -23.16 3.22 13.58
C SER A 236 -22.85 3.77 12.18
N TYR A 237 -23.31 4.97 11.87
CA TYR A 237 -23.06 5.63 10.58
C TYR A 237 -21.58 5.93 10.36
N GLY A 238 -21.19 5.94 9.10
CA GLY A 238 -19.86 6.39 8.67
C GLY A 238 -19.79 7.93 8.76
N THR A 239 -18.88 8.42 9.60
CA THR A 239 -18.76 9.86 9.89
C THR A 239 -17.29 10.30 9.77
N SER A 240 -17.06 11.53 9.31
CA SER A 240 -15.72 12.14 9.30
C SER A 240 -15.74 13.52 9.90
N ILE A 241 -14.61 13.91 10.50
CA ILE A 241 -14.42 15.23 11.10
C ILE A 241 -13.06 15.80 10.72
N VAL A 242 -12.98 17.13 10.57
CA VAL A 242 -11.75 17.83 10.19
C VAL A 242 -11.12 18.49 11.39
N GLY A 243 -9.88 18.15 11.69
CA GLY A 243 -9.06 18.69 12.77
C GLY A 243 -8.02 19.69 12.28
N THR A 244 -7.77 20.71 13.08
CA THR A 244 -6.70 21.70 12.88
C THR A 244 -5.72 21.61 14.04
N VAL A 245 -4.48 21.21 13.73
CA VAL A 245 -3.39 21.16 14.72
C VAL A 245 -2.83 22.56 14.94
N SER A 246 -2.62 22.91 16.18
CA SER A 246 -1.96 24.16 16.60
C SER A 246 -1.07 23.88 17.80
N SER A 247 0.24 23.99 17.63
CA SER A 247 1.23 23.64 18.66
C SER A 247 1.07 22.16 19.10
N THR A 248 0.58 21.92 20.30
CA THR A 248 0.37 20.58 20.88
C THR A 248 -1.10 20.26 21.13
N SER A 249 -2.00 20.97 20.45
CA SER A 249 -3.46 20.78 20.55
C SER A 249 -4.08 20.59 19.18
N ILE A 250 -5.26 19.98 19.15
CA ILE A 250 -6.08 19.85 17.95
C ILE A 250 -7.49 20.34 18.25
N SER A 251 -8.08 21.09 17.32
CA SER A 251 -9.47 21.55 17.39
C SER A 251 -10.24 21.05 16.18
N PHE A 252 -11.53 20.78 16.35
CA PHE A 252 -12.35 20.14 15.34
C PHE A 252 -13.44 21.05 14.81
N GLY A 253 -13.78 20.85 13.52
CA GLY A 253 -14.96 21.44 12.90
C GLY A 253 -16.23 20.63 13.20
N SER A 254 -17.22 20.72 12.32
CA SER A 254 -18.43 19.91 12.43
C SER A 254 -18.25 18.55 11.76
N ALA A 255 -18.72 17.49 12.41
CA ALA A 255 -18.75 16.15 11.84
C ALA A 255 -19.71 16.07 10.63
N THR A 256 -19.37 15.26 9.65
CA THR A 256 -20.15 15.03 8.43
C THR A 256 -20.33 13.54 8.20
N VAL A 257 -21.57 13.09 8.07
CA VAL A 257 -21.90 11.70 7.72
C VAL A 257 -21.55 11.45 6.26
N PHE A 258 -20.74 10.42 5.96
CA PHE A 258 -20.45 9.97 4.61
C PHE A 258 -21.26 8.75 4.19
N GLU A 259 -21.74 7.96 5.18
CA GLU A 259 -22.62 6.81 4.95
C GLU A 259 -23.72 6.79 6.02
N SER A 260 -24.97 6.81 5.58
CA SER A 260 -26.17 6.79 6.46
C SER A 260 -26.68 5.38 6.73
N ALA A 261 -25.77 4.42 6.71
CA ALA A 261 -25.97 3.04 7.15
C ALA A 261 -24.82 2.66 8.08
N GLU A 262 -24.93 1.49 8.71
CA GLU A 262 -23.84 0.95 9.53
C GLU A 262 -22.60 0.66 8.68
N VAL A 263 -21.43 1.10 9.15
CA VAL A 263 -20.14 0.83 8.52
C VAL A 263 -19.21 0.03 9.45
N ALA A 264 -18.24 -0.66 8.88
CA ALA A 264 -17.18 -1.32 9.63
C ALA A 264 -15.83 -1.19 8.90
N PHE A 265 -14.72 -1.41 9.62
CA PHE A 265 -13.37 -1.43 9.06
C PHE A 265 -13.03 -0.19 8.23
N VAL A 266 -13.22 0.99 8.85
CA VAL A 266 -12.96 2.28 8.21
C VAL A 266 -11.46 2.48 8.06
N SER A 267 -11.00 2.82 6.87
CA SER A 267 -9.62 3.23 6.55
C SER A 267 -9.65 4.45 5.64
N SER A 268 -8.66 5.32 5.75
CA SER A 268 -8.58 6.53 4.92
C SER A 268 -7.15 6.83 4.48
N THR A 269 -7.03 7.38 3.27
CA THR A 269 -5.76 7.86 2.72
C THR A 269 -5.95 9.19 2.03
N PHE A 270 -4.85 9.91 1.77
CA PHE A 270 -4.88 11.19 1.07
C PHE A 270 -4.25 11.10 -0.31
N ASP A 271 -5.06 11.37 -1.32
CA ASP A 271 -4.64 11.50 -2.72
C ASP A 271 -4.06 12.91 -2.95
N THR A 272 -2.71 12.98 -3.01
CA THR A 272 -1.99 14.25 -3.21
C THR A 272 -2.11 14.78 -4.64
N THR A 273 -2.45 13.94 -5.63
CA THR A 273 -2.63 14.33 -7.02
C THR A 273 -3.91 15.13 -7.21
N ASN A 274 -5.01 14.64 -6.64
CA ASN A 274 -6.33 15.27 -6.76
C ASN A 274 -6.69 16.13 -5.54
N ASN A 275 -5.86 16.15 -4.50
CA ASN A 275 -6.12 16.81 -3.22
C ASN A 275 -7.44 16.34 -2.61
N LYS A 276 -7.59 15.03 -2.43
CA LYS A 276 -8.78 14.38 -1.91
C LYS A 276 -8.47 13.39 -0.79
N VAL A 277 -9.38 13.29 0.15
CA VAL A 277 -9.40 12.18 1.11
C VAL A 277 -10.22 11.04 0.51
N VAL A 278 -9.70 9.83 0.51
CA VAL A 278 -10.45 8.63 0.12
C VAL A 278 -10.70 7.82 1.38
N VAL A 279 -11.96 7.53 1.66
CA VAL A 279 -12.40 6.72 2.80
C VAL A 279 -12.94 5.39 2.28
N CYS A 280 -12.38 4.29 2.77
CA CYS A 280 -12.79 2.92 2.45
C CYS A 280 -13.45 2.28 3.66
N TYR A 281 -14.49 1.49 3.45
CA TYR A 281 -15.25 0.84 4.53
C TYR A 281 -16.00 -0.39 4.03
N ALA A 282 -16.38 -1.27 4.94
CA ALA A 282 -17.38 -2.28 4.67
C ALA A 282 -18.76 -1.68 4.96
N ASP A 283 -19.61 -1.60 3.94
CA ASP A 283 -20.99 -1.09 4.04
C ASP A 283 -21.90 -2.20 4.58
N ALA A 284 -22.12 -2.20 5.90
CA ALA A 284 -22.97 -3.19 6.54
C ALA A 284 -24.46 -3.05 6.15
N GLY A 285 -24.88 -1.86 5.77
CA GLY A 285 -26.20 -1.61 5.17
C GLY A 285 -26.38 -2.29 3.81
N ASN A 286 -25.28 -2.63 3.14
CA ASN A 286 -25.24 -3.31 1.86
C ASN A 286 -24.45 -4.63 1.94
N SER A 287 -24.78 -5.49 2.90
CA SER A 287 -24.17 -6.83 3.06
C SER A 287 -22.63 -6.82 3.27
N ASN A 288 -22.10 -5.77 3.87
CA ASN A 288 -20.69 -5.54 4.10
C ASN A 288 -19.85 -5.45 2.80
N ILE A 289 -20.45 -5.04 1.69
CA ILE A 289 -19.72 -4.82 0.44
C ILE A 289 -18.67 -3.73 0.64
N GLY A 290 -17.46 -3.98 0.15
CA GLY A 290 -16.35 -3.03 0.23
C GLY A 290 -16.61 -1.81 -0.64
N THR A 291 -16.70 -0.65 0.01
CA THR A 291 -17.12 0.63 -0.60
C THR A 291 -16.11 1.72 -0.28
N ALA A 292 -15.89 2.64 -1.20
CA ALA A 292 -15.05 3.82 -1.02
C ALA A 292 -15.79 5.09 -1.41
N ILE A 293 -15.44 6.21 -0.75
CA ILE A 293 -16.02 7.52 -1.03
C ILE A 293 -14.94 8.61 -1.00
N VAL A 294 -15.10 9.62 -1.86
CA VAL A 294 -14.14 10.72 -2.02
C VAL A 294 -14.61 11.95 -1.26
N GLY A 295 -13.77 12.42 -0.34
CA GLY A 295 -13.98 13.62 0.47
C GLY A 295 -13.17 14.82 -0.04
N THR A 296 -13.79 16.00 -0.02
CA THR A 296 -13.14 17.27 -0.31
C THR A 296 -13.15 18.14 0.95
N VAL A 297 -11.97 18.43 1.48
CA VAL A 297 -11.81 19.31 2.65
C VAL A 297 -11.88 20.77 2.23
N SER A 298 -12.60 21.57 2.99
CA SER A 298 -12.67 23.02 2.84
C SER A 298 -12.70 23.67 4.22
N SER A 299 -11.65 24.38 4.59
CA SER A 299 -11.47 24.97 5.92
C SER A 299 -11.53 23.89 7.02
N THR A 300 -12.60 23.85 7.81
CA THR A 300 -12.81 22.89 8.91
C THR A 300 -13.98 21.92 8.64
N SER A 301 -14.39 21.80 7.38
CA SER A 301 -15.47 20.91 6.95
C SER A 301 -15.00 19.97 5.83
N ILE A 302 -15.71 18.87 5.65
CA ILE A 302 -15.50 17.93 4.54
C ILE A 302 -16.85 17.67 3.86
N SER A 303 -16.85 17.57 2.54
CA SER A 303 -18.00 17.16 1.74
C SER A 303 -17.67 15.92 0.93
N PHE A 304 -18.63 15.04 0.71
CA PHE A 304 -18.43 13.77 0.05
C PHE A 304 -19.12 13.71 -1.31
N GLY A 305 -18.54 12.96 -2.23
CA GLY A 305 -19.11 12.66 -3.53
C GLY A 305 -19.99 11.41 -3.50
N THR A 306 -20.01 10.68 -4.62
CA THR A 306 -20.78 9.43 -4.73
C THR A 306 -19.88 8.24 -4.35
N ALA A 307 -20.39 7.37 -3.52
CA ALA A 307 -19.70 6.14 -3.13
C ALA A 307 -19.56 5.16 -4.31
N ALA A 308 -18.47 4.41 -4.34
CA ALA A 308 -18.16 3.41 -5.35
C ALA A 308 -17.70 2.10 -4.70
N VAL A 309 -18.16 0.98 -5.26
CA VAL A 309 -17.80 -0.35 -4.76
C VAL A 309 -16.42 -0.76 -5.30
N PHE A 310 -15.52 -1.23 -4.42
CA PHE A 310 -14.22 -1.78 -4.82
C PHE A 310 -14.18 -3.31 -4.79
N SER A 311 -15.03 -3.96 -4.00
CA SER A 311 -15.02 -5.42 -3.82
C SER A 311 -15.97 -6.19 -4.77
N GLY A 312 -16.62 -5.50 -5.70
CA GLY A 312 -17.66 -6.10 -6.55
C GLY A 312 -18.89 -6.50 -5.74
N SER A 313 -19.21 -7.77 -5.69
CA SER A 313 -20.33 -8.30 -4.88
C SER A 313 -19.86 -8.99 -3.58
N GLU A 314 -18.58 -8.87 -3.24
CA GLU A 314 -17.98 -9.51 -2.08
C GLU A 314 -17.91 -8.57 -0.88
N GLN A 315 -17.67 -9.14 0.30
CA GLN A 315 -17.38 -8.39 1.51
C GLN A 315 -16.05 -7.65 1.38
N GLY A 316 -15.91 -6.53 2.07
CA GLY A 316 -14.69 -5.73 2.13
C GLY A 316 -14.20 -5.55 3.57
N TYR A 317 -13.91 -6.66 4.27
CA TYR A 317 -13.47 -6.61 5.66
C TYR A 317 -11.99 -6.23 5.77
N TYR A 318 -11.59 -5.67 6.92
CA TYR A 318 -10.22 -5.24 7.20
C TYR A 318 -9.62 -4.40 6.06
N SER A 319 -10.45 -3.52 5.44
CA SER A 319 -9.96 -2.68 4.35
C SER A 319 -8.90 -1.71 4.83
N ASN A 320 -7.82 -1.62 4.06
CA ASN A 320 -6.76 -0.65 4.25
C ASN A 320 -6.42 0.03 2.92
N ALA A 321 -6.16 1.35 2.94
CA ALA A 321 -5.96 2.14 1.74
C ALA A 321 -4.61 2.86 1.76
N ALA A 322 -3.87 2.82 0.64
CA ALA A 322 -2.65 3.57 0.44
C ALA A 322 -2.66 4.29 -0.92
N PHE A 323 -2.10 5.50 -0.94
CA PHE A 323 -1.98 6.30 -2.16
C PHE A 323 -0.68 5.99 -2.89
N ASN A 324 -0.77 5.80 -4.21
CA ASN A 324 0.36 5.68 -5.11
C ASN A 324 0.60 7.03 -5.80
N PRO A 325 1.64 7.80 -5.43
CA PRO A 325 1.91 9.11 -6.00
C PRO A 325 2.43 9.06 -7.44
N ASP A 326 2.97 7.91 -7.89
CA ASP A 326 3.58 7.78 -9.22
C ASP A 326 2.52 7.64 -10.32
N THR A 327 1.41 6.96 -10.01
CA THR A 327 0.27 6.81 -10.93
C THR A 327 -0.90 7.72 -10.59
N GLY A 328 -0.93 8.32 -9.39
CA GLY A 328 -2.06 9.10 -8.89
C GLY A 328 -3.28 8.23 -8.57
N THR A 329 -3.06 6.98 -8.17
CA THR A 329 -4.12 6.01 -7.87
C THR A 329 -4.15 5.64 -6.38
N VAL A 330 -5.25 5.06 -5.94
CA VAL A 330 -5.44 4.55 -4.57
C VAL A 330 -5.53 3.04 -4.60
N GLY A 331 -4.61 2.37 -3.92
CA GLY A 331 -4.69 0.94 -3.67
C GLY A 331 -5.56 0.66 -2.44
N VAL A 332 -6.44 -0.32 -2.53
CA VAL A 332 -7.25 -0.81 -1.41
C VAL A 332 -7.03 -2.31 -1.25
N ALA A 333 -6.45 -2.69 -0.13
CA ALA A 333 -6.35 -4.08 0.30
C ALA A 333 -7.55 -4.44 1.17
N TYR A 334 -8.09 -5.64 1.05
CA TYR A 334 -9.24 -6.09 1.83
C TYR A 334 -9.35 -7.62 1.91
N GLN A 335 -10.05 -8.09 2.92
CA GLN A 335 -10.48 -9.48 3.01
C GLN A 335 -11.86 -9.63 2.36
N GLY A 336 -11.90 -10.40 1.28
CA GLY A 336 -13.13 -10.77 0.58
C GLY A 336 -13.79 -12.01 1.15
N GLY A 337 -14.72 -12.59 0.38
CA GLY A 337 -15.38 -13.84 0.74
C GLY A 337 -14.39 -15.00 0.93
N SER A 338 -14.70 -15.92 1.85
CA SER A 338 -13.87 -17.10 2.19
C SER A 338 -12.45 -16.74 2.65
N ASP A 339 -12.30 -15.60 3.33
CA ASP A 339 -11.03 -15.11 3.90
C ASP A 339 -9.92 -14.86 2.87
N VAL A 340 -10.26 -14.72 1.58
CA VAL A 340 -9.31 -14.40 0.51
C VAL A 340 -8.94 -12.93 0.60
N GLN A 341 -7.64 -12.64 0.68
CA GLN A 341 -7.15 -11.27 0.67
C GLN A 341 -6.96 -10.77 -0.75
N LYS A 342 -7.49 -9.60 -1.04
CA LYS A 342 -7.55 -9.00 -2.36
C LYS A 342 -7.05 -7.56 -2.35
N PHE A 343 -6.72 -7.09 -3.52
CA PHE A 343 -6.32 -5.71 -3.80
C PHE A 343 -7.12 -5.17 -4.99
N ALA A 344 -7.62 -3.95 -4.85
CA ALA A 344 -8.26 -3.20 -5.94
C ALA A 344 -7.58 -1.84 -6.10
N GLU A 345 -7.34 -1.44 -7.34
CA GLU A 345 -6.79 -0.13 -7.67
C GLU A 345 -7.92 0.81 -8.10
N GLY A 346 -7.95 2.01 -7.51
CA GLY A 346 -8.94 3.05 -7.77
C GLY A 346 -8.33 4.32 -8.35
N THR A 347 -9.02 4.93 -9.31
CA THR A 347 -8.67 6.23 -9.90
C THR A 347 -9.69 7.27 -9.49
N VAL A 348 -9.23 8.33 -8.82
CA VAL A 348 -10.06 9.48 -8.40
C VAL A 348 -10.25 10.43 -9.59
N SER A 349 -11.48 10.87 -9.79
CA SER A 349 -11.82 11.89 -10.78
C SER A 349 -12.90 12.83 -10.22
N GLY A 350 -12.54 14.08 -10.00
CA GLY A 350 -13.41 15.06 -9.35
C GLY A 350 -13.76 14.65 -7.92
N THR A 351 -15.01 14.28 -7.67
CA THR A 351 -15.52 13.81 -6.37
C THR A 351 -15.90 12.34 -6.39
N GLY A 352 -15.55 11.61 -7.44
CA GLY A 352 -15.81 10.18 -7.58
C GLY A 352 -14.53 9.37 -7.66
N ILE A 353 -14.63 8.06 -7.46
CA ILE A 353 -13.57 7.08 -7.64
C ILE A 353 -14.10 5.90 -8.44
N SER A 354 -13.29 5.33 -9.31
CA SER A 354 -13.62 4.11 -10.04
C SER A 354 -12.55 3.05 -9.84
N PHE A 355 -12.96 1.79 -9.72
CA PHE A 355 -12.05 0.67 -9.44
C PHE A 355 -11.94 -0.27 -10.63
N GLY A 356 -10.74 -0.82 -10.84
CA GLY A 356 -10.50 -1.96 -11.71
C GLY A 356 -10.93 -3.29 -11.07
N SER A 357 -10.67 -4.38 -11.76
CA SER A 357 -10.90 -5.73 -11.22
C SER A 357 -9.92 -6.02 -10.09
N ALA A 358 -10.42 -6.60 -9.02
CA ALA A 358 -9.59 -6.97 -7.88
C ALA A 358 -8.65 -8.15 -8.19
N THR A 359 -7.43 -8.08 -7.67
CA THR A 359 -6.40 -9.13 -7.74
C THR A 359 -6.32 -9.87 -6.41
N THR A 360 -6.21 -11.19 -6.43
CA THR A 360 -5.95 -11.98 -5.22
C THR A 360 -4.48 -11.81 -4.79
N ILE A 361 -4.28 -11.45 -3.52
CA ILE A 361 -2.97 -11.24 -2.91
C ILE A 361 -2.54 -12.45 -2.09
N ASN A 362 -3.45 -12.99 -1.27
CA ASN A 362 -3.24 -14.20 -0.49
C ASN A 362 -4.53 -15.01 -0.45
N SER A 363 -4.41 -16.34 -0.48
CA SER A 363 -5.56 -17.23 -0.62
C SER A 363 -6.38 -17.41 0.66
N SER A 364 -5.83 -17.07 1.82
CA SER A 364 -6.53 -17.17 3.11
C SER A 364 -5.84 -16.32 4.17
N GLY A 365 -6.48 -15.28 4.65
CA GLY A 365 -5.87 -14.41 5.66
C GLY A 365 -6.82 -13.35 6.22
N SER A 366 -6.31 -12.62 7.22
CA SER A 366 -6.97 -11.50 7.87
C SER A 366 -5.93 -10.47 8.32
N TYR A 367 -6.36 -9.35 8.91
CA TYR A 367 -5.46 -8.29 9.35
C TYR A 367 -4.45 -7.91 8.26
N ILE A 368 -4.95 -7.41 7.15
CA ILE A 368 -4.13 -6.93 6.05
C ILE A 368 -3.85 -5.45 6.24
N ASP A 369 -2.57 -5.07 6.15
CA ASP A 369 -2.14 -3.69 6.06
C ASP A 369 -1.36 -3.44 4.78
N LEU A 370 -1.32 -2.19 4.34
CA LEU A 370 -0.86 -1.79 3.02
C LEU A 370 -0.13 -0.45 3.08
N VAL A 371 1.08 -0.41 2.52
CA VAL A 371 1.79 0.84 2.24
C VAL A 371 2.29 0.86 0.81
N TYR A 372 2.56 2.06 0.29
CA TYR A 372 3.26 2.23 -0.97
C TYR A 372 4.73 2.58 -0.73
N ASP A 373 5.62 1.72 -1.22
CA ASP A 373 7.07 1.94 -1.22
C ASP A 373 7.46 2.74 -2.47
N THR A 374 7.65 4.05 -2.30
CA THR A 374 8.01 4.97 -3.39
C THR A 374 9.42 4.75 -3.94
N SER A 375 10.27 3.99 -3.26
CA SER A 375 11.64 3.69 -3.71
C SER A 375 11.69 2.48 -4.64
N ALA A 376 10.77 1.54 -4.45
CA ALA A 376 10.64 0.31 -5.25
C ALA A 376 9.48 0.39 -6.25
N ASP A 377 8.64 1.42 -6.21
CA ASP A 377 7.41 1.60 -7.01
C ASP A 377 6.43 0.44 -6.84
N VAL A 378 6.19 -0.01 -5.62
CA VAL A 378 5.32 -1.16 -5.34
C VAL A 378 4.44 -0.94 -4.12
N PHE A 379 3.31 -1.62 -4.08
CA PHE A 379 2.56 -1.81 -2.84
C PHE A 379 3.20 -2.94 -2.02
N VAL A 380 3.38 -2.70 -0.72
CA VAL A 380 3.86 -3.69 0.24
C VAL A 380 2.73 -4.04 1.18
N PHE A 381 2.43 -5.32 1.28
CA PHE A 381 1.38 -5.86 2.14
C PHE A 381 2.01 -6.55 3.34
N HIS A 382 1.44 -6.34 4.51
CA HIS A 382 1.70 -7.12 5.71
C HIS A 382 0.41 -7.82 6.12
N VAL A 383 0.40 -9.13 6.03
CA VAL A 383 -0.80 -9.97 6.17
C VAL A 383 -0.63 -11.00 7.29
N ARG A 384 -1.74 -11.35 7.94
CA ARG A 384 -1.82 -12.57 8.73
C ARG A 384 -2.26 -13.70 7.79
N ASP A 385 -1.32 -14.56 7.44
CA ASP A 385 -1.54 -15.66 6.52
C ASP A 385 -2.14 -16.88 7.24
N ALA A 386 -3.46 -17.02 7.18
CA ALA A 386 -4.17 -18.12 7.82
C ALA A 386 -3.88 -19.48 7.15
N GLY A 387 -3.56 -19.48 5.86
CA GLY A 387 -3.14 -20.67 5.13
C GLY A 387 -1.78 -21.22 5.61
N ASN A 388 -0.98 -20.36 6.26
CA ASN A 388 0.35 -20.69 6.80
C ASN A 388 0.41 -20.53 8.33
N SER A 389 -0.50 -21.13 9.05
CA SER A 389 -0.56 -21.09 10.52
C SER A 389 -0.70 -19.67 11.11
N SER A 390 -1.39 -18.79 10.42
CA SER A 390 -1.62 -17.39 10.82
C SER A 390 -0.35 -16.56 11.01
N ARG A 391 0.71 -16.87 10.26
CA ARG A 391 2.00 -16.19 10.36
C ARG A 391 1.96 -14.78 9.78
N PRO A 392 2.73 -13.83 10.38
CA PRO A 392 2.96 -12.54 9.76
C PRO A 392 3.77 -12.75 8.47
N THR A 393 3.21 -12.33 7.35
CA THR A 393 3.79 -12.55 6.01
C THR A 393 3.81 -11.23 5.26
N VAL A 394 4.88 -10.96 4.54
CA VAL A 394 5.00 -9.79 3.66
C VAL A 394 5.11 -10.21 2.22
N LEU A 395 4.60 -9.38 1.33
CA LEU A 395 4.74 -9.52 -0.10
C LEU A 395 4.62 -8.13 -0.76
N ALA A 396 5.20 -8.00 -1.95
CA ALA A 396 5.16 -6.77 -2.71
C ALA A 396 4.41 -6.98 -4.03
N PHE A 397 3.70 -5.97 -4.49
CA PHE A 397 2.92 -5.98 -5.72
C PHE A 397 3.25 -4.77 -6.57
N ASP A 398 3.83 -5.03 -7.73
CA ASP A 398 4.04 -4.04 -8.79
C ASP A 398 2.80 -4.03 -9.69
N LEU A 399 2.15 -2.89 -9.80
CA LEU A 399 1.04 -2.70 -10.75
C LEU A 399 1.48 -2.86 -12.20
N GLY A 400 2.79 -2.85 -12.44
CA GLY A 400 3.38 -2.85 -13.77
C GLY A 400 3.23 -1.50 -14.48
N THR A 401 3.83 -1.41 -15.64
CA THR A 401 3.69 -0.27 -16.52
C THR A 401 2.65 -0.60 -17.59
N ALA A 402 1.64 0.25 -17.74
CA ALA A 402 0.66 0.08 -18.78
C ALA A 402 1.35 0.12 -20.17
N LEU A 403 1.03 -0.84 -21.03
CA LEU A 403 1.48 -0.82 -22.42
C LEU A 403 0.87 0.39 -23.12
N THR A 404 1.70 1.20 -23.78
CA THR A 404 1.26 2.30 -24.65
C THR A 404 1.86 2.14 -26.04
N SER A 405 1.36 2.88 -27.02
CA SER A 405 1.90 2.88 -28.37
C SER A 405 3.36 3.33 -28.47
N GLU A 406 3.91 3.92 -27.42
CA GLU A 406 5.20 4.62 -27.43
C GLU A 406 6.24 4.03 -26.48
N ASN A 407 5.83 3.23 -25.47
CA ASN A 407 6.75 2.78 -24.44
C ASN A 407 7.37 1.39 -24.68
N PHE A 408 6.93 0.62 -25.67
CA PHE A 408 7.57 -0.63 -26.05
C PHE A 408 8.87 -0.34 -26.78
N ILE A 409 9.98 -0.91 -26.31
CA ILE A 409 11.32 -0.67 -26.85
C ILE A 409 11.99 -1.90 -27.44
N GLY A 410 11.51 -3.11 -27.14
CA GLY A 410 12.13 -4.34 -27.64
C GLY A 410 11.93 -5.51 -26.71
N PHE A 411 12.88 -6.45 -26.72
CA PHE A 411 12.85 -7.67 -25.91
C PHE A 411 14.10 -7.83 -25.07
N ALA A 412 13.97 -8.39 -23.88
CA ALA A 412 15.11 -8.78 -23.07
C ALA A 412 15.91 -9.89 -23.78
N GLU A 413 17.23 -9.72 -23.87
CA GLU A 413 18.13 -10.69 -24.48
C GLU A 413 18.48 -11.84 -23.51
N GLU A 414 18.52 -11.52 -22.22
CA GLU A 414 18.90 -12.40 -21.12
C GLU A 414 18.07 -12.09 -19.87
N ASP A 415 18.18 -12.98 -18.89
CA ASP A 415 17.54 -12.75 -17.59
C ASP A 415 18.26 -11.59 -16.86
N ALA A 416 17.49 -10.70 -16.25
CA ALA A 416 17.99 -9.62 -15.41
C ALA A 416 17.24 -9.58 -14.08
N THR A 417 17.95 -9.34 -12.98
CA THR A 417 17.34 -9.11 -11.68
C THR A 417 16.81 -7.69 -11.58
N ALA A 418 15.85 -7.46 -10.71
CA ALA A 418 15.43 -6.10 -10.37
C ALA A 418 16.63 -5.27 -9.89
N ASN A 419 16.68 -4.02 -10.33
CA ASN A 419 17.82 -3.08 -10.16
C ASN A 419 19.16 -3.54 -10.78
N GLY A 420 19.20 -4.68 -11.48
CA GLY A 420 20.31 -5.13 -12.31
C GLY A 420 20.31 -4.49 -13.69
N LEU A 421 21.41 -4.68 -14.45
CA LEU A 421 21.45 -4.28 -15.86
C LEU A 421 20.71 -5.33 -16.71
N ALA A 422 19.89 -4.87 -17.62
CA ALA A 422 19.19 -5.66 -18.62
C ALA A 422 19.68 -5.26 -20.02
N THR A 423 20.07 -6.24 -20.83
CA THR A 423 20.37 -6.03 -22.24
C THR A 423 19.09 -6.17 -23.07
N ILE A 424 18.71 -5.11 -23.77
CA ILE A 424 17.47 -5.04 -24.56
C ILE A 424 17.81 -5.06 -26.05
N GLN A 425 17.21 -5.97 -26.77
CA GLN A 425 17.23 -6.03 -28.24
C GLN A 425 16.17 -5.07 -28.78
N LEU A 426 16.62 -3.96 -29.36
CA LEU A 426 15.77 -2.88 -29.87
C LEU A 426 15.22 -3.21 -31.28
N GLY A 427 14.39 -2.34 -31.78
CA GLY A 427 13.82 -2.42 -33.13
C GLY A 427 14.88 -2.63 -34.22
N GLY A 428 14.59 -3.49 -35.18
CA GLY A 428 15.50 -3.93 -36.25
C GLY A 428 16.43 -5.09 -35.90
N SER A 429 16.47 -5.53 -34.62
CA SER A 429 17.20 -6.73 -34.20
C SER A 429 16.33 -8.00 -34.34
N VAL A 430 16.96 -9.16 -34.25
CA VAL A 430 16.25 -10.44 -34.16
C VAL A 430 16.36 -10.94 -32.73
N ASN A 431 15.23 -11.15 -32.07
CA ASN A 431 15.17 -11.83 -30.78
C ASN A 431 14.93 -13.31 -30.99
N ASP A 432 15.80 -14.17 -30.44
CA ASP A 432 15.82 -15.63 -30.58
C ASP A 432 15.30 -16.35 -29.32
N LYS A 433 14.64 -15.64 -28.42
CA LYS A 433 14.14 -16.17 -27.14
C LYS A 433 12.62 -16.43 -27.14
N GLN A 434 11.99 -16.36 -28.30
CA GLN A 434 10.56 -16.64 -28.44
C GLN A 434 10.29 -18.12 -28.63
N THR A 435 9.05 -18.54 -28.52
CA THR A 435 8.63 -19.92 -28.75
C THR A 435 7.28 -19.95 -29.49
N SER A 436 7.04 -21.05 -30.21
CA SER A 436 5.75 -21.35 -30.85
C SER A 436 5.27 -20.28 -31.84
N LEU A 437 6.20 -19.59 -32.51
CA LEU A 437 5.86 -18.62 -33.53
C LEU A 437 5.58 -19.29 -34.89
N THR A 438 4.81 -18.59 -35.73
CA THR A 438 4.59 -18.96 -37.13
C THR A 438 5.37 -18.00 -38.03
N ALA A 439 6.34 -18.48 -38.79
CA ALA A 439 7.17 -17.67 -39.68
C ALA A 439 6.31 -16.85 -40.65
N GLY A 440 6.65 -15.59 -40.81
CA GLY A 440 5.92 -14.63 -41.65
C GLY A 440 4.70 -13.97 -40.95
N GLN A 441 4.30 -14.44 -39.77
CA GLN A 441 3.19 -13.89 -39.00
C GLN A 441 3.64 -12.65 -38.20
N THR A 442 2.82 -11.61 -38.21
CA THR A 442 2.99 -10.45 -37.32
C THR A 442 2.46 -10.75 -35.92
N TYR A 443 3.21 -10.33 -34.91
CA TYR A 443 2.85 -10.46 -33.49
C TYR A 443 2.73 -9.09 -32.83
N PHE A 444 1.85 -9.02 -31.84
CA PHE A 444 1.56 -7.81 -31.05
C PHE A 444 1.91 -8.07 -29.60
N VAL A 445 2.44 -7.07 -28.92
CA VAL A 445 2.66 -7.10 -27.46
C VAL A 445 1.29 -7.11 -26.78
N GLN A 446 1.11 -7.98 -25.81
CA GLN A 446 -0.09 -8.08 -24.98
C GLN A 446 0.10 -7.30 -23.68
N THR A 447 -1.01 -6.98 -23.02
CA THR A 447 -1.00 -6.22 -21.75
C THR A 447 -0.38 -7.00 -20.58
N ASP A 448 -0.20 -8.31 -20.70
CA ASP A 448 0.48 -9.18 -19.75
C ASP A 448 1.98 -9.40 -20.07
N GLY A 449 2.51 -8.74 -21.10
CA GLY A 449 3.91 -8.86 -21.53
C GLY A 449 4.19 -10.04 -22.47
N THR A 450 3.21 -10.87 -22.78
CA THR A 450 3.34 -11.90 -23.83
C THR A 450 3.20 -11.29 -25.23
N ILE A 451 3.40 -12.10 -26.28
CA ILE A 451 3.10 -11.71 -27.64
C ILE A 451 2.01 -12.61 -28.25
N GLY A 452 1.14 -12.04 -29.05
CA GLY A 452 0.02 -12.75 -29.67
C GLY A 452 -0.24 -12.28 -31.12
N THR A 453 -1.00 -13.06 -31.87
CA THR A 453 -1.36 -12.74 -33.26
C THR A 453 -2.54 -11.75 -33.37
N THR A 454 -3.26 -11.53 -32.29
CA THR A 454 -4.34 -10.53 -32.20
C THR A 454 -3.82 -9.31 -31.48
N ALA A 455 -4.08 -8.12 -32.01
CA ALA A 455 -3.68 -6.87 -31.37
C ALA A 455 -4.45 -6.67 -30.05
N ALA A 456 -3.73 -6.27 -28.99
CA ALA A 456 -4.31 -5.78 -27.75
C ALA A 456 -4.77 -4.33 -27.89
N SER A 457 -5.30 -3.75 -26.83
CA SER A 457 -5.58 -2.32 -26.74
C SER A 457 -4.70 -1.71 -25.63
N PRO A 458 -3.77 -0.81 -26.00
CA PRO A 458 -3.46 -0.31 -27.36
C PRO A 458 -2.80 -1.37 -28.24
N SER A 459 -2.91 -1.19 -29.57
CA SER A 459 -2.26 -2.06 -30.55
C SER A 459 -0.79 -1.70 -30.70
N VAL A 460 0.09 -2.55 -30.19
CA VAL A 460 1.55 -2.37 -30.27
C VAL A 460 2.17 -3.57 -31.00
N THR A 461 2.78 -3.33 -32.15
CA THR A 461 3.43 -4.40 -32.93
C THR A 461 4.73 -4.80 -32.28
N ALA A 462 4.86 -6.07 -31.90
CA ALA A 462 6.09 -6.67 -31.40
C ALA A 462 7.12 -6.90 -32.52
N GLY A 463 6.67 -7.43 -33.63
CA GLY A 463 7.52 -7.75 -34.76
C GLY A 463 6.90 -8.78 -35.71
N THR A 464 7.73 -9.30 -36.64
CA THR A 464 7.37 -10.38 -37.55
C THR A 464 8.22 -11.60 -37.27
N ALA A 465 7.61 -12.75 -37.07
CA ALA A 465 8.33 -14.00 -36.88
C ALA A 465 9.13 -14.40 -38.10
N VAL A 466 10.40 -14.73 -37.94
CA VAL A 466 11.29 -15.24 -39.00
C VAL A 466 11.46 -16.76 -38.92
N SER A 467 11.23 -17.32 -37.75
CA SER A 467 11.18 -18.77 -37.52
C SER A 467 10.20 -19.09 -36.36
N ALA A 468 10.17 -20.36 -35.93
CA ALA A 468 9.36 -20.77 -34.77
C ALA A 468 9.85 -20.19 -33.44
N THR A 469 11.07 -19.67 -33.38
CA THR A 469 11.72 -19.17 -32.15
C THR A 469 12.30 -17.77 -32.29
N GLU A 470 12.21 -17.16 -33.48
CA GLU A 470 12.86 -15.88 -33.76
C GLU A 470 11.83 -14.87 -34.30
N ILE A 471 11.93 -13.64 -33.78
CA ILE A 471 11.13 -12.51 -34.22
C ILE A 471 12.03 -11.34 -34.63
N LEU A 472 11.78 -10.76 -35.78
CA LEU A 472 12.37 -9.47 -36.18
C LEU A 472 11.60 -8.38 -35.43
N VAL A 473 12.27 -7.73 -34.49
CA VAL A 473 11.68 -6.72 -33.61
C VAL A 473 11.29 -5.49 -34.43
N LYS A 474 10.08 -5.02 -34.28
CA LYS A 474 9.63 -3.80 -34.94
C LYS A 474 10.13 -2.58 -34.18
N GLY A 475 10.75 -1.62 -34.94
CA GLY A 475 11.11 -0.29 -34.47
C GLY A 475 10.05 0.76 -34.83
#